data_9a5938aef113f4beac52824189fdfcb9
#
_entry.id   9a5938aef113f4beac52824189fdfcb9
#
_cell.length_a   1.000
_cell.length_b   1.000
_cell.length_c   1.000
_cell.angle_alpha   90.00
_cell.angle_beta   90.00
_cell.angle_gamma   90.00
#
_symmetry.space_group_name_H-M   'P 1'
#
loop_
_entity.id
_entity.type
_entity.pdbx_description
1 polymer ?
#
loop_
_entity_poly.entity_id
_entity_poly.type
_entity_poly.pdbx_seq_one_letter_code
_entity_poly.pdbx_strand_id
1 'polypeptide(L)'
;MKKKLFAAAFFCAALSAAFLFAQKSPPKLYINPAPEKLPAGYRSVKLGMTLKEVKKALRSDSFFGYRGERDVSLLPGENRVLIETSSAGYSERCWFQFYEDKLYTLIVNFNPEKIDYYSVFTKLLEKYGEPAELTPEQAVWRNEEVFLSLERPVSVKYIDRKVFERLGEAAKIEESVTETVRSGILEDL
;
A
#
# COMPACT_ATOMS: atom_id res chain seq x y z
N MET A 1 -14.61 39.79 85.51
CA MET A 1 -15.36 39.74 84.23
C MET A 1 -14.40 39.48 83.14
N LYS A 2 -14.32 38.22 82.71
CA LYS A 2 -13.36 37.77 81.66
C LYS A 2 -14.15 37.29 80.49
N LYS A 3 -14.04 37.97 79.33
CA LYS A 3 -14.65 37.59 78.08
C LYS A 3 -13.70 36.60 77.37
N LYS A 4 -14.14 35.38 77.16
CA LYS A 4 -13.42 34.38 76.37
C LYS A 4 -13.75 34.56 74.88
N LEU A 5 -12.74 34.83 74.12
CA LEU A 5 -12.81 34.88 72.65
C LEU A 5 -12.64 33.48 72.11
N PHE A 6 -13.65 32.92 71.43
CA PHE A 6 -13.56 31.65 70.69
C PHE A 6 -13.10 31.98 69.28
N ALA A 7 -11.91 31.53 68.95
CA ALA A 7 -11.41 31.52 67.53
C ALA A 7 -11.86 30.24 66.89
N ALA A 8 -12.76 30.33 65.93
CA ALA A 8 -13.14 29.22 65.07
C ALA A 8 -12.11 29.10 63.92
N ALA A 9 -11.31 28.06 63.96
CA ALA A 9 -10.41 27.70 62.83
C ALA A 9 -11.24 27.01 61.76
N PHE A 10 -11.36 27.66 60.62
CA PHE A 10 -11.98 27.11 59.42
C PHE A 10 -10.93 26.24 58.71
N PHE A 11 -11.09 24.91 58.80
CA PHE A 11 -10.25 23.95 58.11
C PHE A 11 -10.80 23.75 56.69
N CYS A 12 -10.21 24.45 55.72
CA CYS A 12 -10.54 24.31 54.32
C CYS A 12 -9.82 23.09 53.77
N ALA A 13 -10.48 21.92 53.75
CA ALA A 13 -9.97 20.73 53.10
C ALA A 13 -10.14 20.88 51.58
N ALA A 14 -9.07 21.25 50.90
CA ALA A 14 -9.01 21.21 49.43
C ALA A 14 -8.96 19.77 48.98
N LEU A 15 -10.09 19.24 48.51
CA LEU A 15 -10.14 17.98 47.75
C LEU A 15 -9.50 18.23 46.37
N SER A 16 -8.21 17.94 46.21
CA SER A 16 -7.57 17.82 44.92
C SER A 16 -7.97 16.49 44.30
N ALA A 17 -9.05 16.52 43.50
CA ALA A 17 -9.40 15.41 42.60
C ALA A 17 -8.32 15.30 41.52
N ALA A 18 -7.33 14.43 41.75
CA ALA A 18 -6.40 14.01 40.71
C ALA A 18 -7.17 13.23 39.64
N PHE A 19 -7.51 13.90 38.56
CA PHE A 19 -8.01 13.26 37.35
C PHE A 19 -6.87 12.41 36.78
N LEU A 20 -6.83 11.14 37.15
CA LEU A 20 -6.03 10.12 36.46
C LEU A 20 -6.57 9.95 35.03
N PHE A 21 -6.03 10.74 34.11
CA PHE A 21 -6.13 10.43 32.71
C PHE A 21 -5.43 9.08 32.50
N ALA A 22 -6.19 8.01 32.48
CA ALA A 22 -5.72 6.73 31.98
C ALA A 22 -5.31 6.96 30.52
N GLN A 23 -4.02 7.17 30.29
CA GLN A 23 -3.44 7.14 28.95
C GLN A 23 -3.68 5.74 28.41
N LYS A 24 -4.75 5.63 27.60
CA LYS A 24 -5.00 4.43 26.82
C LYS A 24 -3.80 4.28 25.89
N SER A 25 -2.91 3.35 26.22
CA SER A 25 -1.79 2.99 25.36
C SER A 25 -2.33 2.78 23.95
N PRO A 26 -1.64 3.29 22.90
CA PRO A 26 -2.06 3.05 21.54
C PRO A 26 -2.20 1.53 21.35
N PRO A 27 -3.20 1.07 20.58
CA PRO A 27 -3.40 -0.36 20.37
C PRO A 27 -2.06 -0.93 19.87
N LYS A 28 -1.56 -1.96 20.56
CA LYS A 28 -0.40 -2.69 20.11
C LYS A 28 -0.72 -3.16 18.70
N LEU A 29 0.01 -2.64 17.72
CA LEU A 29 -0.03 -3.15 16.37
C LEU A 29 0.36 -4.63 16.46
N TYR A 30 -0.60 -5.51 16.27
CA TYR A 30 -0.36 -6.94 16.25
C TYR A 30 0.40 -7.19 14.94
N ILE A 31 1.72 -7.24 15.02
CA ILE A 31 2.56 -7.61 13.88
C ILE A 31 2.47 -9.13 13.83
N ASN A 32 1.54 -9.62 13.02
CA ASN A 32 1.53 -11.03 12.67
C ASN A 32 2.84 -11.36 11.93
N PRO A 33 3.44 -12.52 12.17
CA PRO A 33 4.61 -12.94 11.40
C PRO A 33 4.27 -12.88 9.91
N ALA A 34 5.17 -12.25 9.14
CA ALA A 34 4.99 -12.16 7.70
C ALA A 34 4.74 -13.56 7.11
N PRO A 35 3.77 -13.72 6.20
CA PRO A 35 3.53 -15.02 5.59
C PRO A 35 4.79 -15.49 4.88
N GLU A 36 5.21 -16.72 5.15
CA GLU A 36 6.44 -17.30 4.62
C GLU A 36 6.49 -17.25 3.09
N LYS A 37 5.34 -17.35 2.44
CA LYS A 37 5.24 -17.33 0.98
C LYS A 37 4.03 -16.54 0.50
N LEU A 38 4.31 -15.41 -0.16
CA LEU A 38 3.31 -14.66 -0.93
C LEU A 38 3.39 -15.01 -2.41
N PRO A 39 2.29 -14.86 -3.16
CA PRO A 39 2.30 -15.10 -4.60
C PRO A 39 3.08 -14.00 -5.31
N ALA A 40 3.98 -14.36 -6.18
CA ALA A 40 4.72 -13.41 -7.01
C ALA A 40 3.92 -12.92 -8.24
N GLY A 41 2.60 -13.10 -8.28
CA GLY A 41 1.78 -12.65 -9.41
C GLY A 41 0.39 -13.29 -9.47
N TYR A 42 -0.28 -13.12 -10.59
CA TYR A 42 -1.64 -13.58 -10.81
C TYR A 42 -1.76 -14.40 -12.11
N ARG A 43 -2.40 -15.57 -12.03
CA ARG A 43 -2.58 -16.51 -13.15
C ARG A 43 -1.25 -16.88 -13.80
N SER A 44 -1.11 -16.60 -15.11
CA SER A 44 0.09 -16.90 -15.89
C SER A 44 1.17 -15.82 -15.81
N VAL A 45 0.90 -14.66 -15.19
CA VAL A 45 1.82 -13.52 -15.12
C VAL A 45 2.44 -13.41 -13.72
N LYS A 46 3.78 -13.31 -13.70
CA LYS A 46 4.56 -13.24 -12.45
C LYS A 46 5.54 -12.07 -12.49
N LEU A 47 5.81 -11.49 -11.33
CA LEU A 47 6.88 -10.52 -11.12
C LEU A 47 8.23 -11.11 -11.62
N GLY A 48 9.09 -10.24 -12.13
CA GLY A 48 10.38 -10.63 -12.71
C GLY A 48 10.32 -11.16 -14.15
N MET A 49 9.14 -11.44 -14.71
CA MET A 49 9.01 -11.79 -16.14
C MET A 49 9.43 -10.61 -17.02
N THR A 50 10.05 -10.94 -18.16
CA THR A 50 10.38 -9.95 -19.19
C THR A 50 9.12 -9.46 -19.92
N LEU A 51 9.21 -8.29 -20.57
CA LEU A 51 8.13 -7.74 -21.39
C LEU A 51 7.64 -8.75 -22.44
N LYS A 52 8.58 -9.47 -23.07
CA LYS A 52 8.28 -10.50 -24.08
C LYS A 52 7.51 -11.68 -23.49
N GLU A 53 7.91 -12.17 -22.31
CA GLU A 53 7.23 -13.27 -21.62
C GLU A 53 5.82 -12.87 -21.17
N VAL A 54 5.65 -11.66 -20.60
CA VAL A 54 4.33 -11.16 -20.22
C VAL A 54 3.42 -11.00 -21.42
N LYS A 55 3.88 -10.39 -22.53
CA LYS A 55 3.12 -10.31 -23.78
C LYS A 55 2.67 -11.68 -24.27
N LYS A 56 3.53 -12.70 -24.18
CA LYS A 56 3.18 -14.09 -24.55
C LYS A 56 2.10 -14.65 -23.61
N ALA A 57 2.26 -14.48 -22.29
CA ALA A 57 1.28 -14.94 -21.30
C ALA A 57 -0.09 -14.29 -21.50
N LEU A 58 -0.12 -12.96 -21.72
CA LEU A 58 -1.34 -12.20 -21.95
C LEU A 58 -2.09 -12.61 -23.23
N ARG A 59 -1.36 -12.96 -24.30
CA ARG A 59 -2.00 -13.47 -25.54
C ARG A 59 -2.68 -14.83 -25.35
N SER A 60 -2.17 -15.65 -24.44
CA SER A 60 -2.73 -16.99 -24.18
C SER A 60 -3.83 -17.00 -23.10
N ASP A 61 -4.12 -15.86 -22.44
CA ASP A 61 -5.08 -15.78 -21.36
C ASP A 61 -6.10 -14.66 -21.62
N SER A 62 -7.27 -15.04 -22.10
CA SER A 62 -8.37 -14.11 -22.43
C SER A 62 -8.91 -13.32 -21.24
N PHE A 63 -8.59 -13.75 -20.02
CA PHE A 63 -8.98 -13.01 -18.79
C PHE A 63 -8.52 -11.56 -18.82
N PHE A 64 -7.31 -11.31 -19.34
CA PHE A 64 -6.72 -9.97 -19.34
C PHE A 64 -7.20 -9.06 -20.47
N GLY A 65 -7.79 -9.60 -21.52
CA GLY A 65 -8.29 -8.81 -22.65
C GLY A 65 -7.18 -8.10 -23.47
N TYR A 66 -5.97 -8.67 -23.52
CA TYR A 66 -4.83 -8.06 -24.19
C TYR A 66 -4.99 -7.99 -25.72
N ARG A 67 -4.80 -6.80 -26.31
CA ARG A 67 -5.02 -6.48 -27.71
C ARG A 67 -3.72 -6.27 -28.51
N GLY A 68 -2.59 -6.58 -27.93
CA GLY A 68 -1.29 -6.44 -28.59
C GLY A 68 -0.62 -5.10 -28.31
N GLU A 69 0.12 -4.58 -29.30
CA GLU A 69 0.97 -3.38 -29.11
C GLU A 69 0.17 -2.09 -28.78
N ARG A 70 -1.12 -2.07 -29.04
CA ARG A 70 -2.01 -0.96 -28.65
C ARG A 70 -2.09 -0.73 -27.15
N ASP A 71 -1.87 -1.80 -26.37
CA ASP A 71 -1.94 -1.78 -24.92
C ASP A 71 -0.60 -1.45 -24.28
N VAL A 72 0.45 -1.21 -25.11
CA VAL A 72 1.82 -0.96 -24.67
C VAL A 72 2.14 0.52 -24.79
N SER A 73 2.65 1.13 -23.73
CA SER A 73 3.09 2.51 -23.68
C SER A 73 4.42 2.65 -22.94
N LEU A 74 5.13 3.75 -23.17
CA LEU A 74 6.30 4.13 -22.40
C LEU A 74 5.85 5.02 -21.23
N LEU A 75 6.40 4.77 -20.05
CA LEU A 75 6.24 5.65 -18.91
C LEU A 75 7.36 6.69 -18.87
N PRO A 76 7.14 7.85 -18.25
CA PRO A 76 8.20 8.81 -17.98
C PRO A 76 9.38 8.17 -17.22
N GLY A 77 10.61 8.55 -17.58
CA GLY A 77 11.85 7.99 -17.07
C GLY A 77 12.43 6.90 -17.96
N GLU A 78 13.69 6.56 -17.72
CA GLU A 78 14.40 5.57 -18.52
C GLU A 78 13.94 4.14 -18.23
N ASN A 79 13.90 3.30 -19.28
CA ASN A 79 13.65 1.87 -19.17
C ASN A 79 12.32 1.49 -18.50
N ARG A 80 11.29 2.34 -18.59
CA ARG A 80 9.96 2.11 -18.02
C ARG A 80 8.93 1.85 -19.10
N VAL A 81 8.26 0.72 -19.01
CA VAL A 81 7.19 0.32 -19.93
C VAL A 81 5.93 -0.01 -19.13
N LEU A 82 4.78 0.31 -19.70
CA LEU A 82 3.47 -0.05 -19.17
C LEU A 82 2.71 -0.88 -20.20
N ILE A 83 2.13 -2.00 -19.80
CA ILE A 83 1.02 -2.61 -20.50
C ILE A 83 -0.25 -2.31 -19.72
N GLU A 84 -1.25 -1.74 -20.40
CA GLU A 84 -2.58 -1.52 -19.85
C GLU A 84 -3.59 -2.30 -20.68
N THR A 85 -4.31 -3.20 -20.01
CA THR A 85 -5.34 -4.01 -20.66
C THR A 85 -6.72 -3.69 -20.09
N SER A 86 -7.76 -3.91 -20.87
CA SER A 86 -9.16 -3.78 -20.43
C SER A 86 -9.98 -4.95 -20.94
N SER A 87 -10.88 -5.41 -20.09
CA SER A 87 -11.76 -6.55 -20.37
C SER A 87 -13.20 -6.23 -19.91
N ALA A 88 -14.18 -6.78 -20.59
CA ALA A 88 -15.58 -6.74 -20.16
C ALA A 88 -15.96 -7.94 -19.27
N GLY A 89 -14.97 -8.72 -18.83
CA GLY A 89 -15.15 -9.93 -18.04
C GLY A 89 -15.20 -9.68 -16.54
N TYR A 90 -14.48 -10.52 -15.80
CA TYR A 90 -14.28 -10.39 -14.35
C TYR A 90 -13.23 -9.37 -13.98
N SER A 91 -12.25 -9.10 -14.87
CA SER A 91 -11.34 -7.96 -14.74
C SER A 91 -11.87 -6.79 -15.57
N GLU A 92 -11.79 -5.57 -15.05
CA GLU A 92 -12.09 -4.36 -15.83
C GLU A 92 -10.83 -3.82 -16.48
N ARG A 93 -9.78 -3.66 -15.69
CA ARG A 93 -8.52 -3.08 -16.13
C ARG A 93 -7.35 -3.72 -15.38
N CYS A 94 -6.28 -4.00 -16.11
CA CYS A 94 -5.04 -4.50 -15.51
C CYS A 94 -3.87 -3.65 -15.98
N TRP A 95 -2.91 -3.41 -15.08
CA TRP A 95 -1.67 -2.71 -15.37
C TRP A 95 -0.48 -3.58 -15.04
N PHE A 96 0.48 -3.61 -15.97
CA PHE A 96 1.73 -4.33 -15.86
C PHE A 96 2.86 -3.33 -16.07
N GLN A 97 3.57 -2.97 -14.99
CA GLN A 97 4.63 -1.98 -15.03
C GLN A 97 5.99 -2.67 -15.03
N PHE A 98 6.83 -2.25 -15.98
CA PHE A 98 8.17 -2.78 -16.17
C PHE A 98 9.22 -1.74 -15.87
N TYR A 99 10.31 -2.19 -15.27
CA TYR A 99 11.54 -1.46 -15.10
C TYR A 99 12.70 -2.36 -15.53
N GLU A 100 13.62 -1.85 -16.38
CA GLU A 100 14.72 -2.64 -16.94
C GLU A 100 14.28 -4.00 -17.51
N ASP A 101 13.24 -3.98 -18.33
CA ASP A 101 12.62 -5.17 -18.95
C ASP A 101 12.07 -6.21 -17.95
N LYS A 102 11.87 -5.86 -16.68
CA LYS A 102 11.31 -6.76 -15.66
C LYS A 102 10.00 -6.23 -15.11
N LEU A 103 8.99 -7.10 -15.06
CA LEU A 103 7.71 -6.80 -14.42
C LEU A 103 7.92 -6.64 -12.91
N TYR A 104 7.69 -5.43 -12.39
CA TYR A 104 7.81 -5.17 -10.95
C TYR A 104 6.48 -4.82 -10.29
N THR A 105 5.47 -4.46 -11.07
CA THR A 105 4.12 -4.19 -10.55
C THR A 105 3.07 -4.79 -11.47
N LEU A 106 2.16 -5.56 -10.88
CA LEU A 106 0.95 -6.09 -11.52
C LEU A 106 -0.26 -5.64 -10.70
N ILE A 107 -1.19 -4.93 -11.34
CA ILE A 107 -2.45 -4.48 -10.74
C ILE A 107 -3.61 -5.11 -11.51
N VAL A 108 -4.54 -5.70 -10.79
CA VAL A 108 -5.76 -6.29 -11.34
C VAL A 108 -6.96 -5.63 -10.69
N ASN A 109 -7.68 -4.79 -11.43
CA ASN A 109 -8.98 -4.28 -11.01
C ASN A 109 -10.05 -5.27 -11.45
N PHE A 110 -10.79 -5.78 -10.49
CA PHE A 110 -11.93 -6.63 -10.76
C PHE A 110 -13.20 -5.79 -10.94
N ASN A 111 -14.14 -6.34 -11.68
CA ASN A 111 -15.47 -5.77 -11.80
C ASN A 111 -16.23 -5.97 -10.48
N PRO A 112 -16.55 -4.90 -9.71
CA PRO A 112 -17.16 -5.01 -8.39
C PRO A 112 -18.59 -5.57 -8.44
N GLU A 113 -19.27 -5.54 -9.61
CA GLU A 113 -20.57 -6.17 -9.80
C GLU A 113 -20.47 -7.71 -9.89
N LYS A 114 -19.27 -8.24 -10.20
CA LYS A 114 -19.04 -9.68 -10.39
C LYS A 114 -18.20 -10.31 -9.28
N ILE A 115 -17.30 -9.54 -8.68
CA ILE A 115 -16.42 -9.97 -7.59
C ILE A 115 -16.37 -8.86 -6.55
N ASP A 116 -16.85 -9.12 -5.35
CA ASP A 116 -16.84 -8.16 -4.25
C ASP A 116 -15.54 -8.23 -3.44
N TYR A 117 -15.25 -7.13 -2.74
CA TYR A 117 -14.05 -6.99 -1.91
C TYR A 117 -13.95 -8.07 -0.83
N TYR A 118 -15.06 -8.37 -0.15
CA TYR A 118 -15.06 -9.30 0.97
C TYR A 118 -14.73 -10.74 0.53
N SER A 119 -15.27 -11.17 -0.61
CA SER A 119 -14.95 -12.48 -1.19
C SER A 119 -13.46 -12.63 -1.50
N VAL A 120 -12.84 -11.59 -2.08
CA VAL A 120 -11.40 -11.57 -2.35
C VAL A 120 -10.60 -11.55 -1.05
N PHE A 121 -10.99 -10.68 -0.11
CA PHE A 121 -10.34 -10.57 1.21
C PHE A 121 -10.33 -11.91 1.94
N THR A 122 -11.49 -12.56 2.06
CA THR A 122 -11.62 -13.87 2.73
C THR A 122 -10.70 -14.90 2.07
N LYS A 123 -10.63 -14.89 0.73
CA LYS A 123 -9.79 -15.84 0.00
C LYS A 123 -8.29 -15.60 0.19
N LEU A 124 -7.88 -14.33 0.29
CA LEU A 124 -6.49 -13.98 0.61
C LEU A 124 -6.16 -14.33 2.07
N LEU A 125 -7.08 -14.07 3.00
CA LEU A 125 -6.96 -14.43 4.41
C LEU A 125 -6.78 -15.94 4.60
N GLU A 126 -7.61 -16.75 3.93
CA GLU A 126 -7.49 -18.23 3.95
C GLU A 126 -6.12 -18.73 3.44
N LYS A 127 -5.58 -18.07 2.42
CA LYS A 127 -4.34 -18.52 1.76
C LYS A 127 -3.07 -18.01 2.43
N TYR A 128 -3.10 -16.78 2.94
CA TYR A 128 -1.89 -16.07 3.38
C TYR A 128 -1.96 -15.62 4.83
N GLY A 129 -3.05 -15.96 5.55
CA GLY A 129 -3.25 -15.54 6.93
C GLY A 129 -3.61 -14.06 7.06
N GLU A 130 -3.51 -13.56 8.28
CA GLU A 130 -3.84 -12.16 8.59
C GLU A 130 -2.93 -11.17 7.84
N PRO A 131 -3.48 -10.06 7.32
CA PRO A 131 -2.67 -9.02 6.71
C PRO A 131 -1.76 -8.33 7.74
N ALA A 132 -0.59 -7.88 7.29
CA ALA A 132 0.35 -7.10 8.10
C ALA A 132 -0.21 -5.70 8.42
N GLU A 133 -1.08 -5.18 7.55
CA GLU A 133 -1.76 -3.90 7.72
C GLU A 133 -3.20 -4.02 7.23
N LEU A 134 -4.14 -3.53 8.03
CA LEU A 134 -5.56 -3.50 7.68
C LEU A 134 -6.15 -2.14 8.01
N THR A 135 -6.66 -1.45 6.99
CA THR A 135 -7.39 -0.19 7.09
C THR A 135 -8.78 -0.32 6.43
N PRO A 136 -9.67 0.67 6.59
CA PRO A 136 -10.94 0.66 5.86
C PRO A 136 -10.80 0.63 4.33
N GLU A 137 -9.68 1.15 3.79
CA GLU A 137 -9.41 1.28 2.36
C GLU A 137 -8.67 0.09 1.79
N GLN A 138 -7.81 -0.57 2.60
CA GLN A 138 -6.92 -1.61 2.10
C GLN A 138 -6.52 -2.65 3.14
N ALA A 139 -6.13 -3.82 2.64
CA ALA A 139 -5.44 -4.86 3.38
C ALA A 139 -4.11 -5.17 2.70
N VAL A 140 -3.00 -5.24 3.46
CA VAL A 140 -1.65 -5.44 2.93
C VAL A 140 -1.00 -6.64 3.57
N TRP A 141 -0.53 -7.57 2.74
CA TRP A 141 0.37 -8.66 3.10
C TRP A 141 1.75 -8.35 2.54
N ARG A 142 2.80 -8.59 3.30
CA ARG A 142 4.16 -8.32 2.86
C ARG A 142 5.15 -9.33 3.41
N ASN A 143 6.14 -9.66 2.60
CA ASN A 143 7.34 -10.36 3.02
C ASN A 143 8.59 -9.65 2.48
N GLU A 144 9.74 -10.30 2.44
CA GLU A 144 10.99 -9.69 1.96
C GLU A 144 11.02 -9.46 0.44
N GLU A 145 10.15 -10.12 -0.32
CA GLU A 145 10.17 -10.11 -1.79
C GLU A 145 8.97 -9.37 -2.39
N VAL A 146 7.79 -9.51 -1.77
CA VAL A 146 6.52 -9.09 -2.37
C VAL A 146 5.70 -8.25 -1.41
N PHE A 147 5.12 -7.16 -1.92
CA PHE A 147 3.93 -6.54 -1.38
C PHE A 147 2.71 -7.03 -2.15
N LEU A 148 1.74 -7.58 -1.43
CA LEU A 148 0.42 -7.92 -1.93
C LEU A 148 -0.59 -7.02 -1.24
N SER A 149 -1.35 -6.22 -1.98
CA SER A 149 -2.43 -5.44 -1.40
C SER A 149 -3.77 -5.72 -2.07
N LEU A 150 -4.82 -5.63 -1.27
CA LEU A 150 -6.20 -5.57 -1.72
C LEU A 150 -6.78 -4.22 -1.35
N GLU A 151 -7.19 -3.43 -2.32
CA GLU A 151 -7.71 -2.08 -2.15
C GLU A 151 -9.15 -1.98 -2.66
N ARG A 152 -9.92 -1.05 -2.08
CA ARG A 152 -11.28 -0.78 -2.53
C ARG A 152 -11.30 0.00 -3.87
N PRO A 153 -12.32 -0.21 -4.73
CA PRO A 153 -13.47 -1.12 -4.54
C PRO A 153 -13.11 -2.61 -4.57
N VAL A 154 -12.27 -3.10 -5.49
CA VAL A 154 -11.69 -4.44 -5.52
C VAL A 154 -10.49 -4.49 -6.47
N SER A 155 -9.35 -4.03 -6.00
CA SER A 155 -8.09 -4.00 -6.73
C SER A 155 -7.03 -4.81 -6.00
N VAL A 156 -6.43 -5.78 -6.67
CA VAL A 156 -5.32 -6.58 -6.12
C VAL A 156 -4.03 -6.16 -6.80
N LYS A 157 -3.02 -5.82 -5.99
CA LYS A 157 -1.69 -5.40 -6.48
C LYS A 157 -0.62 -6.37 -5.99
N TYR A 158 0.25 -6.73 -6.89
CA TYR A 158 1.48 -7.49 -6.63
C TYR A 158 2.66 -6.60 -7.00
N ILE A 159 3.55 -6.36 -6.06
CA ILE A 159 4.67 -5.43 -6.24
C ILE A 159 5.96 -6.13 -5.80
N ASP A 160 6.99 -6.10 -6.65
CA ASP A 160 8.34 -6.47 -6.27
C ASP A 160 8.89 -5.44 -5.30
N ARG A 161 9.07 -5.87 -4.05
CA ARG A 161 9.46 -4.97 -2.97
C ARG A 161 10.80 -4.31 -3.23
N LYS A 162 11.79 -5.07 -3.68
CA LYS A 162 13.16 -4.57 -3.87
C LYS A 162 13.24 -3.52 -4.97
N VAL A 163 12.54 -3.78 -6.08
CA VAL A 163 12.49 -2.82 -7.19
C VAL A 163 11.72 -1.58 -6.79
N PHE A 164 10.60 -1.72 -6.10
CA PHE A 164 9.78 -0.60 -5.66
C PHE A 164 10.51 0.31 -4.66
N GLU A 165 11.17 -0.27 -3.65
CA GLU A 165 11.96 0.48 -2.68
C GLU A 165 13.11 1.24 -3.36
N ARG A 166 13.84 0.59 -4.28
CA ARG A 166 14.92 1.22 -5.07
C ARG A 166 14.42 2.41 -5.90
N LEU A 167 13.27 2.26 -6.58
CA LEU A 167 12.69 3.35 -7.36
C LEU A 167 12.20 4.50 -6.49
N GLY A 168 11.66 4.20 -5.31
CA GLY A 168 11.24 5.21 -4.33
C GLY A 168 12.43 5.99 -3.76
N GLU A 169 13.54 5.34 -3.48
CA GLU A 169 14.79 5.99 -3.05
C GLU A 169 15.37 6.89 -4.15
N ALA A 170 15.42 6.41 -5.39
CA ALA A 170 15.90 7.19 -6.53
C ALA A 170 15.04 8.46 -6.76
N ALA A 171 13.71 8.33 -6.66
CA ALA A 171 12.80 9.48 -6.80
C ALA A 171 13.01 10.53 -5.68
N LYS A 172 13.26 10.11 -4.44
CA LYS A 172 13.56 11.03 -3.32
C LYS A 172 14.87 11.79 -3.52
N ILE A 173 15.89 11.14 -4.06
CA ILE A 173 17.18 11.78 -4.38
C ILE A 173 16.96 12.84 -5.48
N GLU A 174 16.25 12.51 -6.54
CA GLU A 174 15.94 13.43 -7.64
C GLU A 174 15.15 14.64 -7.17
N GLU A 175 14.14 14.44 -6.32
CA GLU A 175 13.36 15.53 -5.70
C GLU A 175 14.25 16.44 -4.85
N SER A 176 15.13 15.87 -4.01
CA SER A 176 16.06 16.60 -3.17
C SER A 176 17.05 17.46 -3.99
N VAL A 177 17.60 16.90 -5.08
CA VAL A 177 18.50 17.63 -5.98
C VAL A 177 17.75 18.78 -6.66
N THR A 178 16.54 18.54 -7.15
CA THR A 178 15.71 19.56 -7.79
C THR A 178 15.39 20.71 -6.84
N GLU A 179 15.05 20.42 -5.58
CA GLU A 179 14.77 21.45 -4.58
C GLU A 179 16.03 22.26 -4.21
N THR A 180 17.18 21.60 -4.13
CA THR A 180 18.47 22.29 -3.90
C THR A 180 18.79 23.26 -5.03
N VAL A 181 18.64 22.85 -6.28
CA VAL A 181 18.86 23.69 -7.46
C VAL A 181 17.88 24.87 -7.48
N ARG A 182 16.60 24.61 -7.19
CA ARG A 182 15.57 25.63 -7.11
C ARG A 182 15.88 26.68 -6.05
N SER A 183 16.28 26.24 -4.85
CA SER A 183 16.65 27.14 -3.75
C SER A 183 17.84 28.02 -4.13
N GLY A 184 18.87 27.45 -4.76
CA GLY A 184 20.03 28.21 -5.27
C GLY A 184 19.62 29.28 -6.28
N ILE A 185 18.75 28.95 -7.24
CA ILE A 185 18.25 29.93 -8.22
C ILE A 185 17.48 31.07 -7.54
N LEU A 186 16.72 30.78 -6.49
CA LEU A 186 15.95 31.80 -5.76
C LEU A 186 16.83 32.69 -4.88
N GLU A 187 17.96 32.18 -4.38
CA GLU A 187 18.92 32.96 -3.60
C GLU A 187 19.71 33.95 -4.48
N ASP A 188 19.84 33.70 -5.78
CA ASP A 188 20.53 34.56 -6.74
C ASP A 188 19.66 35.72 -7.28
N LEU A 189 18.36 35.78 -6.91
CA LEU A 189 17.42 36.85 -7.30
C LEU A 189 17.38 37.97 -6.29
#